data_3ff8e9270c475ead13dbbbe9ea92552c
#
_entry.id   3ff8e9270c475ead13dbbbe9ea92552c
#
_cell.length_a   1.000
_cell.length_b   1.000
_cell.length_c   1.000
_cell.angle_alpha   90.00
_cell.angle_beta   90.00
_cell.angle_gamma   90.00
#
_symmetry.space_group_name_H-M   'P 1'
#
loop_
_entity.id
_entity.type
_entity.pdbx_description
1 polymer ?
#
loop_
_entity_poly.entity_id
_entity_poly.type
_entity_poly.pdbx_seq_one_letter_code
_entity_poly.pdbx_strand_id
1 'polypeptide(L)'
;MSSEYKKELFQKFIDIYFILLKMMKERVGHHNDFYLFYKKNKLLRKTNIKMFIKTWYESITLVYYKDLMHQPYEYFLENGSKFLPDISFQKYFNEFKQKCLQTEKEVIENAYNMVKQLTEISRIYYQDL
;
A
#
# COMPACT_ATOMS: atom_id res chain seq x y z
N MET A 1 -7.37 23.71 -1.33
CA MET A 1 -7.12 22.69 -2.38
C MET A 1 -8.33 22.60 -3.28
N SER A 2 -8.14 22.63 -4.59
CA SER A 2 -9.24 22.51 -5.53
C SER A 2 -9.82 21.10 -5.53
N SER A 3 -11.09 20.98 -5.89
CA SER A 3 -11.75 19.66 -5.97
C SER A 3 -11.15 18.79 -7.07
N GLU A 4 -10.68 19.40 -8.17
CA GLU A 4 -10.00 18.64 -9.23
C GLU A 4 -8.67 18.07 -8.77
N TYR A 5 -7.87 18.86 -8.04
CA TYR A 5 -6.61 18.38 -7.49
C TYR A 5 -6.85 17.24 -6.52
N LYS A 6 -7.89 17.36 -5.70
CA LYS A 6 -8.24 16.30 -4.76
C LYS A 6 -8.65 15.02 -5.47
N LYS A 7 -9.39 15.12 -6.59
CA LYS A 7 -9.74 13.96 -7.40
C LYS A 7 -8.50 13.31 -8.02
N GLU A 8 -7.55 14.11 -8.48
CA GLU A 8 -6.31 13.60 -9.06
C GLU A 8 -5.49 12.85 -8.03
N LEU A 9 -5.38 13.39 -6.81
CA LEU A 9 -4.68 12.71 -5.71
C LEU A 9 -5.35 11.37 -5.40
N PHE A 10 -6.66 11.37 -5.31
CA PHE A 10 -7.43 10.15 -5.04
C PHE A 10 -7.21 9.10 -6.12
N GLN A 11 -7.29 9.49 -7.38
CA GLN A 11 -7.08 8.56 -8.48
C GLN A 11 -5.66 8.01 -8.49
N LYS A 12 -4.68 8.86 -8.22
CA LYS A 12 -3.29 8.43 -8.12
C LYS A 12 -3.10 7.44 -6.99
N PHE A 13 -3.75 7.67 -5.84
CA PHE A 13 -3.70 6.72 -4.72
C PHE A 13 -4.23 5.36 -5.15
N ILE A 14 -5.39 5.32 -5.78
CA ILE A 14 -6.01 4.06 -6.22
C ILE A 14 -5.12 3.34 -7.23
N ASP A 15 -4.56 4.06 -8.19
CA ASP A 15 -3.70 3.46 -9.21
C ASP A 15 -2.46 2.81 -8.56
N ILE A 16 -1.79 3.52 -7.67
CA ILE A 16 -0.59 3.00 -6.99
C ILE A 16 -0.95 1.80 -6.12
N TYR A 17 -2.05 1.89 -5.37
CA TYR A 17 -2.51 0.80 -4.50
C TYR A 17 -2.71 -0.49 -5.29
N PHE A 18 -3.37 -0.41 -6.45
CA PHE A 18 -3.63 -1.60 -7.25
C PHE A 18 -2.42 -2.09 -8.04
N ILE A 19 -1.47 -1.21 -8.36
CA ILE A 19 -0.17 -1.64 -8.89
C ILE A 19 0.56 -2.47 -7.83
N LEU A 20 0.57 -2.02 -6.59
CA LEU A 20 1.19 -2.76 -5.49
C LEU A 20 0.55 -4.13 -5.29
N LEU A 21 -0.79 -4.20 -5.29
CA LEU A 21 -1.51 -5.47 -5.19
C LEU A 21 -1.16 -6.41 -6.36
N LYS A 22 -1.05 -5.87 -7.57
CA LYS A 22 -0.70 -6.66 -8.74
C LYS A 22 0.72 -7.22 -8.66
N MET A 23 1.66 -6.42 -8.17
CA MET A 23 3.03 -6.89 -7.94
C MET A 23 3.05 -8.06 -6.95
N MET A 24 2.25 -7.97 -5.89
CA MET A 24 2.12 -9.06 -4.92
C MET A 24 1.48 -10.29 -5.56
N LYS A 25 0.43 -10.09 -6.35
CA LYS A 25 -0.26 -11.18 -7.03
C LYS A 25 0.68 -11.99 -7.93
N GLU A 26 1.53 -11.32 -8.66
CA GLU A 26 2.47 -11.97 -9.59
C GLU A 26 3.44 -12.90 -8.87
N ARG A 27 3.69 -12.68 -7.58
CA ARG A 27 4.69 -13.42 -6.81
C ARG A 27 4.10 -14.36 -5.74
N VAL A 28 2.93 -14.03 -5.18
CA VAL A 28 2.25 -14.87 -4.19
C VAL A 28 0.89 -15.39 -4.67
N GLY A 29 0.59 -15.19 -5.93
CA GLY A 29 -0.74 -15.46 -6.49
C GLY A 29 -1.13 -16.93 -6.64
N HIS A 30 -0.26 -17.87 -6.23
CA HIS A 30 -0.56 -19.30 -6.30
C HIS A 30 -1.35 -19.80 -5.10
N HIS A 31 -1.55 -18.96 -4.09
CA HIS A 31 -2.32 -19.30 -2.89
C HIS A 31 -3.78 -18.91 -3.08
N ASN A 32 -4.70 -19.84 -2.82
CA ASN A 32 -6.13 -19.56 -2.87
C ASN A 32 -6.52 -18.40 -1.96
N ASP A 33 -5.89 -18.30 -0.80
CA ASP A 33 -6.17 -17.21 0.16
C ASP A 33 -5.83 -15.84 -0.42
N PHE A 34 -4.69 -15.72 -1.11
CA PHE A 34 -4.34 -14.45 -1.75
C PHE A 34 -5.32 -14.09 -2.86
N TYR A 35 -5.76 -15.08 -3.63
CA TYR A 35 -6.73 -14.86 -4.68
C TYR A 35 -8.04 -14.29 -4.12
N LEU A 36 -8.51 -14.82 -2.99
CA LEU A 36 -9.70 -14.30 -2.32
C LEU A 36 -9.48 -12.88 -1.80
N PHE A 37 -8.33 -12.61 -1.22
CA PHE A 37 -7.95 -11.27 -0.76
C PHE A 37 -7.95 -10.27 -1.94
N TYR A 38 -7.35 -10.65 -3.06
CA TYR A 38 -7.29 -9.82 -4.26
C TYR A 38 -8.69 -9.53 -4.81
N LYS A 39 -9.53 -10.55 -4.89
CA LYS A 39 -10.92 -10.39 -5.34
C LYS A 39 -11.72 -9.49 -4.42
N LYS A 40 -11.54 -9.62 -3.11
CA LYS A 40 -12.20 -8.76 -2.13
C LYS A 40 -11.84 -7.30 -2.36
N ASN A 41 -10.58 -7.01 -2.60
CA ASN A 41 -10.13 -5.65 -2.89
C ASN A 41 -10.72 -5.13 -4.19
N LYS A 42 -10.79 -5.95 -5.24
CA LYS A 42 -11.41 -5.55 -6.50
C LYS A 42 -12.89 -5.24 -6.33
N LEU A 43 -13.59 -6.02 -5.52
CA LEU A 43 -15.00 -5.77 -5.22
C LEU A 43 -15.17 -4.47 -4.43
N LEU A 44 -14.32 -4.24 -3.43
CA LEU A 44 -14.34 -3.02 -2.64
C LEU A 44 -14.10 -1.78 -3.51
N ARG A 45 -13.23 -1.90 -4.52
CA ARG A 45 -13.00 -0.82 -5.48
C ARG A 45 -14.27 -0.40 -6.20
N LYS A 46 -15.17 -1.36 -6.49
CA LYS A 46 -16.45 -1.09 -7.16
C LYS A 46 -17.53 -0.60 -6.20
N THR A 47 -17.51 -1.02 -4.94
CA THR A 47 -18.59 -0.76 -4.00
C THR A 47 -18.30 0.35 -3.00
N ASN A 48 -17.03 0.54 -2.62
CA ASN A 48 -16.65 1.55 -1.64
C ASN A 48 -15.19 1.99 -1.85
N ILE A 49 -14.95 2.63 -2.98
CA ILE A 49 -13.59 2.96 -3.42
C ILE A 49 -12.88 3.93 -2.45
N LYS A 50 -13.61 4.77 -1.74
CA LYS A 50 -13.01 5.73 -0.80
C LYS A 50 -12.44 5.07 0.45
N MET A 51 -12.82 3.83 0.72
CA MET A 51 -12.34 3.10 1.89
C MET A 51 -10.81 2.90 1.85
N PHE A 52 -10.23 2.74 0.67
CA PHE A 52 -8.79 2.49 0.56
C PHE A 52 -7.96 3.65 1.12
N ILE A 53 -8.21 4.87 0.66
CA ILE A 53 -7.44 6.02 1.12
C ILE A 53 -7.77 6.37 2.57
N LYS A 54 -9.02 6.21 2.98
CA LYS A 54 -9.45 6.47 4.36
C LYS A 54 -8.75 5.52 5.34
N THR A 55 -8.79 4.21 5.05
CA THR A 55 -8.17 3.20 5.91
C THR A 55 -6.66 3.41 5.98
N TRP A 56 -6.03 3.69 4.85
CA TRP A 56 -4.60 3.96 4.83
C TRP A 56 -4.24 5.16 5.70
N TYR A 57 -4.98 6.26 5.54
CA TYR A 57 -4.75 7.45 6.32
C TYR A 57 -4.88 7.19 7.83
N GLU A 58 -5.97 6.56 8.23
CA GLU A 58 -6.26 6.32 9.65
C GLU A 58 -5.30 5.31 10.29
N SER A 59 -4.94 4.25 9.56
CA SER A 59 -4.14 3.16 10.12
C SER A 59 -2.64 3.35 9.94
N ILE A 60 -2.21 4.02 8.89
CA ILE A 60 -0.80 4.15 8.55
C ILE A 60 -0.31 5.58 8.68
N THR A 61 -0.93 6.52 7.98
CA THR A 61 -0.42 7.89 7.89
C THR A 61 -0.43 8.58 9.24
N LEU A 62 -1.55 8.53 9.96
CA LEU A 62 -1.66 9.17 11.28
C LEU A 62 -0.69 8.58 12.31
N VAL A 63 -0.36 7.31 12.18
CA VAL A 63 0.43 6.59 13.19
C VAL A 63 1.92 6.59 12.85
N TYR A 64 2.27 6.38 11.58
CA TYR A 64 3.65 6.06 11.17
C TYR A 64 4.26 7.04 10.19
N TYR A 65 3.64 8.18 9.90
CA TYR A 65 4.12 9.08 8.85
C TYR A 65 5.60 9.44 9.03
N LYS A 66 6.00 9.85 10.23
CA LYS A 66 7.39 10.26 10.50
C LYS A 66 8.36 9.10 10.28
N ASP A 67 8.01 7.91 10.79
CA ASP A 67 8.87 6.75 10.62
C ASP A 67 9.03 6.37 9.16
N LEU A 68 7.92 6.29 8.42
CA LEU A 68 7.96 5.92 7.00
C LEU A 68 8.76 6.90 6.16
N MET A 69 8.59 8.20 6.40
CA MET A 69 9.21 9.21 5.55
C MET A 69 10.67 9.48 5.89
N HIS A 70 11.13 9.14 7.10
CA HIS A 70 12.48 9.46 7.56
C HIS A 70 13.39 8.27 7.78
N GLN A 71 12.84 7.05 7.84
CA GLN A 71 13.65 5.86 8.04
C GLN A 71 14.21 5.33 6.71
N PRO A 72 15.40 4.72 6.73
CA PRO A 72 15.99 4.16 5.51
C PRO A 72 15.30 2.88 5.08
N TYR A 73 15.61 2.45 3.86
CA TYR A 73 15.06 1.23 3.27
C TYR A 73 15.27 -0.01 4.13
N GLU A 74 16.41 -0.09 4.81
CA GLU A 74 16.74 -1.23 5.69
C GLU A 74 15.74 -1.35 6.85
N TYR A 75 15.28 -0.22 7.39
CA TYR A 75 14.26 -0.22 8.43
C TYR A 75 12.95 -0.82 7.90
N PHE A 76 12.60 -0.49 6.67
CA PHE A 76 11.41 -1.04 6.03
C PHE A 76 11.51 -2.55 5.82
N LEU A 77 12.70 -3.05 5.47
CA LEU A 77 12.89 -4.50 5.32
C LEU A 77 12.59 -5.26 6.60
N GLU A 78 12.96 -4.70 7.75
CA GLU A 78 12.72 -5.35 9.04
C GLU A 78 11.31 -5.14 9.57
N ASN A 79 10.70 -3.99 9.31
CA ASN A 79 9.45 -3.56 9.93
C ASN A 79 8.31 -3.32 8.96
N GLY A 80 8.51 -3.55 7.67
CA GLY A 80 7.61 -3.09 6.62
C GLY A 80 6.16 -3.55 6.75
N SER A 81 5.94 -4.77 7.27
CA SER A 81 4.58 -5.30 7.37
C SER A 81 3.69 -4.48 8.31
N LYS A 82 4.26 -3.84 9.34
CA LYS A 82 3.45 -3.03 10.25
C LYS A 82 2.90 -1.76 9.60
N PHE A 83 3.47 -1.34 8.46
CA PHE A 83 3.02 -0.17 7.71
C PHE A 83 1.96 -0.51 6.67
N LEU A 84 1.16 -1.53 6.93
CA LEU A 84 0.11 -1.98 6.02
C LEU A 84 -1.22 -2.03 6.78
N PRO A 85 -2.34 -1.78 6.07
CA PRO A 85 -3.59 -1.43 6.75
C PRO A 85 -4.28 -2.55 7.52
N ASP A 86 -4.02 -3.82 7.24
CA ASP A 86 -4.67 -4.91 7.97
C ASP A 86 -3.79 -6.16 8.01
N ILE A 87 -4.21 -7.11 8.86
CA ILE A 87 -3.46 -8.35 9.10
C ILE A 87 -3.30 -9.18 7.83
N SER A 88 -4.34 -9.26 7.01
CA SER A 88 -4.28 -10.02 5.75
C SER A 88 -3.26 -9.42 4.79
N PHE A 89 -3.28 -8.10 4.63
CA PHE A 89 -2.33 -7.40 3.79
C PHE A 89 -0.91 -7.62 4.30
N GLN A 90 -0.71 -7.52 5.63
CA GLN A 90 0.60 -7.74 6.25
C GLN A 90 1.13 -9.14 5.98
N LYS A 91 0.27 -10.16 6.12
CA LYS A 91 0.63 -11.55 5.86
C LYS A 91 1.13 -11.76 4.44
N TYR A 92 0.37 -11.31 3.46
CA TYR A 92 0.71 -11.51 2.05
C TYR A 92 1.91 -10.66 1.63
N PHE A 93 2.06 -9.48 2.22
CA PHE A 93 3.23 -8.66 1.97
C PHE A 93 4.50 -9.32 2.49
N ASN A 94 4.44 -9.99 3.64
CA ASN A 94 5.59 -10.74 4.15
C ASN A 94 5.99 -11.86 3.21
N GLU A 95 5.04 -12.61 2.65
CA GLU A 95 5.34 -13.64 1.67
C GLU A 95 5.96 -13.05 0.40
N PHE A 96 5.40 -11.95 -0.08
CA PHE A 96 5.93 -11.21 -1.22
C PHE A 96 7.37 -10.76 -0.96
N LYS A 97 7.63 -10.18 0.20
CA LYS A 97 8.96 -9.72 0.59
C LYS A 97 9.98 -10.86 0.58
N GLN A 98 9.63 -12.00 1.15
CA GLN A 98 10.54 -13.15 1.21
C GLN A 98 10.90 -13.64 -0.19
N LYS A 99 9.95 -13.69 -1.09
CA LYS A 99 10.21 -14.09 -2.47
C LYS A 99 11.07 -13.08 -3.21
N CYS A 100 10.84 -11.78 -3.02
CA CYS A 100 11.63 -10.73 -3.68
C CYS A 100 13.07 -10.69 -3.18
N LEU A 101 13.30 -10.90 -1.90
CA LEU A 101 14.65 -10.86 -1.33
C LEU A 101 15.56 -11.93 -1.91
N GLN A 102 15.01 -13.04 -2.41
CA GLN A 102 15.79 -14.12 -2.97
C GLN A 102 16.28 -13.82 -4.40
N THR A 103 15.48 -13.11 -5.21
CA THR A 103 15.77 -12.96 -6.64
C THR A 103 15.57 -11.55 -7.19
N GLU A 104 14.78 -10.69 -6.51
CA GLU A 104 14.33 -9.42 -7.09
C GLU A 104 14.31 -8.30 -6.05
N LYS A 105 15.47 -7.96 -5.50
CA LYS A 105 15.57 -6.92 -4.47
C LYS A 105 15.00 -5.57 -4.92
N GLU A 106 15.15 -5.24 -6.21
CA GLU A 106 14.64 -3.98 -6.76
C GLU A 106 13.12 -3.86 -6.65
N VAL A 107 12.42 -4.98 -6.75
CA VAL A 107 10.96 -5.00 -6.67
C VAL A 107 10.48 -4.63 -5.27
N ILE A 108 11.14 -5.14 -4.22
CA ILE A 108 10.76 -4.77 -2.86
C ILE A 108 11.10 -3.31 -2.56
N GLU A 109 12.17 -2.77 -3.13
CA GLU A 109 12.48 -1.35 -3.01
C GLU A 109 11.42 -0.48 -3.69
N ASN A 110 10.93 -0.89 -4.85
CA ASN A 110 9.83 -0.22 -5.53
C ASN A 110 8.55 -0.26 -4.70
N ALA A 111 8.29 -1.40 -4.04
CA ALA A 111 7.13 -1.51 -3.14
C ALA A 111 7.24 -0.54 -1.96
N TYR A 112 8.43 -0.39 -1.40
CA TYR A 112 8.69 0.59 -0.35
C TYR A 112 8.37 2.00 -0.81
N ASN A 113 8.82 2.36 -1.99
CA ASN A 113 8.54 3.67 -2.56
C ASN A 113 7.05 3.88 -2.78
N MET A 114 6.32 2.84 -3.20
CA MET A 114 4.86 2.92 -3.34
C MET A 114 4.17 3.14 -2.01
N VAL A 115 4.60 2.44 -0.95
CA VAL A 115 4.04 2.62 0.39
C VAL A 115 4.25 4.06 0.86
N LYS A 116 5.43 4.63 0.62
CA LYS A 116 5.71 6.03 0.95
C LYS A 116 4.83 6.99 0.16
N GLN A 117 4.64 6.73 -1.14
CA GLN A 117 3.78 7.57 -1.98
C GLN A 117 2.33 7.53 -1.52
N LEU A 118 1.81 6.35 -1.22
CA LEU A 118 0.44 6.21 -0.70
C LEU A 118 0.27 7.00 0.59
N THR A 119 1.25 6.93 1.47
CA THR A 119 1.23 7.64 2.74
C THR A 119 1.22 9.16 2.52
N GLU A 120 2.09 9.66 1.66
CA GLU A 120 2.16 11.10 1.36
C GLU A 120 0.89 11.61 0.68
N ILE A 121 0.36 10.85 -0.28
CA ILE A 121 -0.87 11.23 -0.97
C ILE A 121 -2.04 11.29 0.00
N SER A 122 -2.18 10.30 0.88
CA SER A 122 -3.27 10.30 1.86
C SER A 122 -3.14 11.47 2.85
N ARG A 123 -1.91 11.82 3.23
CA ARG A 123 -1.66 12.98 4.10
C ARG A 123 -2.15 14.26 3.44
N ILE A 124 -1.73 14.50 2.20
CA ILE A 124 -2.14 15.71 1.47
C ILE A 124 -3.65 15.73 1.30
N TYR A 125 -4.23 14.58 0.94
CA TYR A 125 -5.67 14.48 0.71
C TYR A 125 -6.50 14.87 1.94
N TYR A 126 -6.07 14.49 3.14
CA TYR A 126 -6.83 14.72 4.36
C TYR A 126 -6.37 15.92 5.19
N GLN A 127 -5.10 16.30 5.13
CA GLN A 127 -4.55 17.33 6.01
C GLN A 127 -4.45 18.72 5.34
N ASP A 128 -4.32 18.75 4.04
CA ASP A 128 -4.15 19.99 3.28
C ASP A 128 -5.49 20.55 2.82
N LEU A 129 -6.35 20.80 3.77
CA LEU A 129 -7.70 21.34 3.50
C LEU A 129 -7.76 22.85 3.61
#